data_e049865ef360cffd14b12df29b4af729
#
_entry.id   e049865ef360cffd14b12df29b4af729
#
_cell.length_a   1.000
_cell.length_b   1.000
_cell.length_c   1.000
_cell.angle_alpha   90.00
_cell.angle_beta   90.00
_cell.angle_gamma   90.00
#
_symmetry.space_group_name_H-M   'P 1'
#
loop_
_entity.id
_entity.type
_entity.pdbx_description
1 polymer ?
#
loop_
_entity_poly.entity_id
_entity_poly.type
_entity_poly.pdbx_seq_one_letter_code
_entity_poly.pdbx_strand_id
1 'polypeptide(L)'
;MTIQDRPLWTHNKARLIERYLFYFVLITKRGAYIDGFAAPQRRDPPDLCSCKLVLESRPQLLREFWLCDLKPEGTEALRKIASSIERPKNRSISIVEGDFNVRVHEILRDCKIGEKTAASCLLDQRTFECKWETVKTLAQFKQEGPKIELFYFLATGWLDRAMAGATKNKELLRTWWGRDDWQKLRGMKGHVRANLVADRFKRELGYAHAYPFAI
;
A
#
# COMPACT_ATOMS: atom_id res chain seq x y z
N MET A 1 -0.51 29.55 21.49
CA MET A 1 0.44 28.47 21.15
C MET A 1 -0.40 27.24 20.82
N THR A 2 -0.78 27.10 19.57
CA THR A 2 -1.65 26.01 19.10
C THR A 2 -0.79 24.76 18.95
N ILE A 3 -1.05 23.77 19.79
CA ILE A 3 -0.53 22.41 19.62
C ILE A 3 -1.07 21.94 18.28
N GLN A 4 -0.21 21.86 17.28
CA GLN A 4 -0.55 21.19 16.03
C GLN A 4 -0.72 19.72 16.38
N ASP A 5 -1.96 19.27 16.44
CA ASP A 5 -2.31 17.86 16.47
C ASP A 5 -1.74 17.19 15.20
N ARG A 6 -0.49 16.76 15.28
CA ARG A 6 0.05 15.80 14.32
C ARG A 6 -0.71 14.52 14.56
N PRO A 7 -1.34 13.96 13.55
CA PRO A 7 -2.03 12.70 13.76
C PRO A 7 -0.99 11.66 14.18
N LEU A 8 -0.99 11.29 15.44
CA LEU A 8 -0.17 10.21 16.02
C LEU A 8 -0.23 8.94 15.18
N TRP A 9 -1.34 8.75 14.48
CA TRP A 9 -1.56 7.60 13.61
C TRP A 9 -0.62 7.55 12.39
N THR A 10 -0.23 8.67 11.78
CA THR A 10 0.70 8.68 10.63
C THR A 10 2.06 8.15 11.04
N HIS A 11 2.57 8.61 12.19
CA HIS A 11 3.83 8.14 12.75
C HIS A 11 3.77 6.67 13.15
N ASN A 12 2.72 6.27 13.84
CA ASN A 12 2.53 4.88 14.27
C ASN A 12 2.41 3.94 13.07
N LYS A 13 1.70 4.36 12.00
CA LYS A 13 1.58 3.61 10.76
C LYS A 13 2.92 3.39 10.08
N ALA A 14 3.72 4.44 9.91
CA ALA A 14 5.02 4.33 9.26
C ALA A 14 5.95 3.38 10.03
N ARG A 15 6.00 3.48 11.36
CA ARG A 15 6.77 2.57 12.21
C ARG A 15 6.26 1.13 12.17
N LEU A 16 4.96 0.94 12.07
CA LEU A 16 4.38 -0.39 11.94
C LEU A 16 4.79 -1.05 10.62
N ILE A 17 4.76 -0.30 9.52
CA ILE A 17 5.22 -0.76 8.20
C ILE A 17 6.71 -1.12 8.26
N GLU A 18 7.55 -0.25 8.83
CA GLU A 18 8.98 -0.50 9.01
C GLU A 18 9.22 -1.80 9.80
N ARG A 19 8.54 -1.95 10.95
CA ARG A 19 8.66 -3.13 11.80
C ARG A 19 8.18 -4.42 11.11
N TYR A 20 7.08 -4.34 10.38
CA TYR A 20 6.59 -5.45 9.58
C TYR A 20 7.63 -5.88 8.54
N LEU A 21 8.18 -4.93 7.78
CA LEU A 21 9.20 -5.22 6.77
C LEU A 21 10.49 -5.73 7.37
N PHE A 22 10.87 -5.30 8.58
CA PHE A 22 11.99 -5.88 9.31
C PHE A 22 11.81 -7.40 9.50
N TYR A 23 10.66 -7.84 10.00
CA TYR A 23 10.39 -9.28 10.15
C TYR A 23 10.24 -9.98 8.81
N PHE A 24 9.59 -9.35 7.83
CA PHE A 24 9.49 -9.89 6.49
C PHE A 24 10.88 -10.23 5.90
N VAL A 25 11.84 -9.34 5.96
CA VAL A 25 13.19 -9.59 5.42
C VAL A 25 14.00 -10.58 6.25
N LEU A 26 13.76 -10.68 7.56
CA LEU A 26 14.42 -11.69 8.40
C LEU A 26 13.95 -13.11 8.03
N ILE A 27 12.69 -13.27 7.66
CA ILE A 27 12.11 -14.56 7.25
C ILE A 27 12.53 -14.89 5.83
N THR A 28 12.35 -13.95 4.91
CA THR A 28 12.50 -14.19 3.47
C THR A 28 13.95 -14.06 2.97
N LYS A 29 14.85 -13.44 3.77
CA LYS A 29 16.26 -13.15 3.48
C LYS A 29 16.51 -12.25 2.27
N ARG A 30 15.53 -12.08 1.43
CA ARG A 30 15.52 -11.19 0.26
C ARG A 30 14.08 -10.99 -0.20
N GLY A 31 13.83 -9.93 -0.95
CA GLY A 31 12.48 -9.71 -1.47
C GLY A 31 12.38 -8.45 -2.31
N ALA A 32 11.17 -8.22 -2.79
CA ALA A 32 10.78 -7.02 -3.49
C ALA A 32 9.72 -6.25 -2.68
N TYR A 33 9.70 -4.95 -2.85
CA TYR A 33 8.74 -4.06 -2.24
C TYR A 33 8.08 -3.18 -3.30
N ILE A 34 6.77 -3.12 -3.25
CA ILE A 34 5.94 -2.26 -4.10
C ILE A 34 5.19 -1.29 -3.20
N ASP A 35 5.14 -0.02 -3.56
CA ASP A 35 4.32 0.98 -2.89
C ASP A 35 3.47 1.71 -3.93
N GLY A 36 2.17 1.52 -3.86
CA GLY A 36 1.24 2.06 -4.84
C GLY A 36 0.92 3.55 -4.66
N PHE A 37 1.24 4.13 -3.50
CA PHE A 37 0.91 5.51 -3.10
C PHE A 37 2.08 6.14 -2.33
N ALA A 38 3.28 6.03 -2.88
CA ALA A 38 4.54 6.13 -2.17
C ALA A 38 4.95 7.55 -1.75
N ALA A 39 4.43 8.59 -2.42
CA ALA A 39 4.90 9.94 -2.16
C ALA A 39 4.52 10.44 -0.76
N PRO A 40 5.44 11.13 -0.07
CA PRO A 40 5.16 11.74 1.21
C PRO A 40 4.03 12.76 1.07
N GLN A 41 3.16 12.83 2.07
CA GLN A 41 2.14 13.87 2.12
C GLN A 41 2.81 15.22 2.43
N ARG A 42 2.28 16.33 1.88
CA ARG A 42 2.84 17.68 2.07
C ARG A 42 3.07 18.09 3.52
N ARG A 43 2.39 17.45 4.48
CA ARG A 43 2.46 17.73 5.91
C ARG A 43 3.35 16.76 6.68
N ASP A 44 3.85 15.70 6.03
CA ASP A 44 4.70 14.74 6.68
C ASP A 44 6.11 15.30 6.81
N PRO A 45 6.75 15.19 7.98
CA PRO A 45 8.18 15.45 8.07
C PRO A 45 8.90 14.50 7.11
N PRO A 46 9.87 15.00 6.33
CA PRO A 46 10.60 14.17 5.35
C PRO A 46 11.19 12.89 5.95
N ASP A 47 11.54 12.94 7.24
CA ASP A 47 12.15 11.82 7.98
C ASP A 47 11.17 10.75 8.44
N LEU A 48 9.87 10.99 8.37
CA LEU A 48 8.81 10.08 8.82
C LEU A 48 7.95 9.54 7.67
N CYS A 49 8.35 9.78 6.44
CA CYS A 49 7.63 9.22 5.31
C CYS A 49 7.92 7.71 5.21
N SER A 50 6.88 6.92 4.99
CA SER A 50 6.98 5.45 4.94
C SER A 50 8.00 4.97 3.91
N CYS A 51 8.08 5.59 2.74
CA CYS A 51 9.03 5.21 1.70
C CYS A 51 10.49 5.40 2.15
N LYS A 52 10.83 6.49 2.86
CA LYS A 52 12.18 6.72 3.39
C LYS A 52 12.54 5.67 4.45
N LEU A 53 11.67 5.44 5.42
CA LEU A 53 11.87 4.44 6.47
C LEU A 53 12.07 3.04 5.88
N VAL A 54 11.32 2.68 4.86
CA VAL A 54 11.44 1.39 4.16
C VAL A 54 12.76 1.30 3.40
N LEU A 55 13.17 2.35 2.70
CA LEU A 55 14.42 2.40 1.95
C LEU A 55 15.65 2.35 2.87
N GLU A 56 15.59 2.97 4.04
CA GLU A 56 16.64 2.99 5.06
C GLU A 56 16.63 1.78 6.00
N SER A 57 15.57 0.97 5.97
CA SER A 57 15.39 -0.15 6.89
C SER A 57 16.58 -1.12 6.89
N ARG A 58 16.93 -1.63 8.07
CA ARG A 58 18.01 -2.59 8.29
C ARG A 58 17.43 -3.93 8.79
N PRO A 59 17.96 -5.08 8.36
CA PRO A 59 19.04 -5.28 7.39
C PRO A 59 18.58 -5.00 5.94
N GLN A 60 19.47 -4.48 5.10
CA GLN A 60 19.17 -4.10 3.71
C GLN A 60 19.04 -5.32 2.78
N LEU A 61 18.07 -6.18 3.05
CA LEU A 61 17.86 -7.43 2.32
C LEU A 61 16.86 -7.32 1.17
N LEU A 62 15.99 -6.28 1.16
CA LEU A 62 15.16 -5.98 0.01
C LEU A 62 16.02 -5.54 -1.18
N ARG A 63 15.78 -6.12 -2.35
CA ARG A 63 16.62 -5.93 -3.54
C ARG A 63 15.96 -5.09 -4.62
N GLU A 64 14.65 -5.05 -4.65
CA GLU A 64 13.88 -4.39 -5.69
C GLU A 64 12.77 -3.56 -5.07
N PHE A 65 12.68 -2.31 -5.50
CA PHE A 65 11.68 -1.36 -5.03
C PHE A 65 10.96 -0.74 -6.22
N TRP A 66 9.63 -0.73 -6.15
CA TRP A 66 8.75 -0.04 -7.08
C TRP A 66 7.92 0.96 -6.30
N LEU A 67 8.17 2.24 -6.51
CA LEU A 67 7.51 3.33 -5.81
C LEU A 67 6.67 4.11 -6.81
N CYS A 68 5.35 4.05 -6.67
CA CYS A 68 4.42 4.71 -7.58
C CYS A 68 3.73 5.89 -6.89
N ASP A 69 3.58 6.98 -7.60
CA ASP A 69 2.70 8.09 -7.21
C ASP A 69 2.03 8.72 -8.41
N LEU A 70 0.80 9.20 -8.18
CA LEU A 70 -0.02 9.79 -9.23
C LEU A 70 0.56 11.10 -9.78
N LYS A 71 1.22 11.88 -8.93
CA LYS A 71 1.60 13.28 -9.22
C LYS A 71 3.07 13.43 -9.53
N PRO A 72 3.42 14.25 -10.54
CA PRO A 72 4.83 14.57 -10.87
C PRO A 72 5.61 15.09 -9.66
N GLU A 73 5.00 15.96 -8.83
CA GLU A 73 5.67 16.48 -7.63
C GLU A 73 5.96 15.39 -6.60
N GLY A 74 5.07 14.38 -6.51
CA GLY A 74 5.27 13.23 -5.66
C GLY A 74 6.43 12.37 -6.12
N THR A 75 6.50 12.06 -7.40
CA THR A 75 7.60 11.26 -7.98
C THR A 75 8.94 11.99 -7.93
N GLU A 76 8.95 13.32 -8.07
CA GLU A 76 10.15 14.12 -7.90
C GLU A 76 10.66 14.07 -6.44
N ALA A 77 9.75 14.15 -5.46
CA ALA A 77 10.11 13.97 -4.05
C ALA A 77 10.69 12.57 -3.79
N LEU A 78 10.11 11.52 -4.38
CA LEU A 78 10.62 10.15 -4.30
C LEU A 78 12.02 10.01 -4.92
N ARG A 79 12.30 10.65 -6.06
CA ARG A 79 13.63 10.67 -6.68
C ARG A 79 14.66 11.32 -5.76
N LYS A 80 14.32 12.44 -5.11
CA LYS A 80 15.19 13.12 -4.14
C LYS A 80 15.50 12.21 -2.94
N ILE A 81 14.48 11.56 -2.37
CA ILE A 81 14.67 10.60 -1.28
C ILE A 81 15.57 9.45 -1.76
N ALA A 82 15.27 8.84 -2.91
CA ALA A 82 16.03 7.72 -3.42
C ALA A 82 17.50 8.07 -3.73
N SER A 83 17.80 9.31 -4.14
CA SER A 83 19.16 9.77 -4.42
C SER A 83 19.95 10.10 -3.14
N SER A 84 19.28 10.43 -2.04
CA SER A 84 19.92 10.75 -0.76
C SER A 84 20.31 9.53 0.07
N ILE A 85 19.86 8.34 -0.33
CA ILE A 85 20.07 7.10 0.44
C ILE A 85 21.22 6.29 -0.15
N GLU A 86 22.14 5.88 0.71
CA GLU A 86 23.18 4.93 0.33
C GLU A 86 22.56 3.59 -0.08
N ARG A 87 22.94 3.11 -1.27
CA ARG A 87 22.39 1.87 -1.85
C ARG A 87 23.45 0.80 -2.03
N PRO A 88 23.20 -0.44 -1.60
CA PRO A 88 23.99 -1.58 -2.04
C PRO A 88 23.93 -1.74 -3.57
N LYS A 89 25.04 -2.14 -4.19
CA LYS A 89 25.15 -2.30 -5.67
C LYS A 89 24.07 -3.21 -6.28
N ASN A 90 23.51 -4.13 -5.50
CA ASN A 90 22.51 -5.10 -5.94
C ASN A 90 21.07 -4.71 -5.59
N ARG A 91 20.82 -3.43 -5.30
CA ARG A 91 19.49 -2.89 -4.99
C ARG A 91 19.03 -1.96 -6.13
N SER A 92 17.86 -2.24 -6.68
CA SER A 92 17.18 -1.37 -7.66
C SER A 92 16.04 -0.61 -7.01
N ILE A 93 15.86 0.65 -7.41
CA ILE A 93 14.72 1.50 -7.03
C ILE A 93 14.16 2.08 -8.31
N SER A 94 12.93 1.69 -8.64
CA SER A 94 12.17 2.20 -9.78
C SER A 94 11.07 3.13 -9.28
N ILE A 95 11.00 4.34 -9.84
CA ILE A 95 9.97 5.33 -9.51
C ILE A 95 9.06 5.47 -10.72
N VAL A 96 7.77 5.20 -10.51
CA VAL A 96 6.76 5.16 -11.56
C VAL A 96 5.75 6.30 -11.35
N GLU A 97 5.54 7.12 -12.37
CA GLU A 97 4.56 8.19 -12.34
C GLU A 97 3.25 7.74 -12.97
N GLY A 98 2.13 8.02 -12.30
CA GLY A 98 0.79 7.79 -12.79
C GLY A 98 -0.13 7.07 -11.82
N ASP A 99 -1.35 6.81 -12.27
CA ASP A 99 -2.35 6.07 -11.50
C ASP A 99 -1.88 4.61 -11.27
N PHE A 100 -1.71 4.23 -10.03
CA PHE A 100 -1.28 2.89 -9.67
C PHE A 100 -2.23 1.80 -10.21
N ASN A 101 -3.52 2.09 -10.34
CA ASN A 101 -4.48 1.15 -10.93
C ASN A 101 -4.17 0.81 -12.40
N VAL A 102 -3.46 1.69 -13.09
CA VAL A 102 -2.97 1.47 -14.45
C VAL A 102 -1.54 0.94 -14.45
N ARG A 103 -0.67 1.56 -13.64
CA ARG A 103 0.76 1.26 -13.60
C ARG A 103 1.09 -0.09 -12.99
N VAL A 104 0.20 -0.67 -12.20
CA VAL A 104 0.42 -2.00 -11.60
C VAL A 104 0.74 -3.07 -12.66
N HIS A 105 0.11 -3.03 -13.83
CA HIS A 105 0.37 -3.97 -14.92
C HIS A 105 1.78 -3.82 -15.52
N GLU A 106 2.25 -2.59 -15.66
CA GLU A 106 3.61 -2.28 -16.11
C GLU A 106 4.63 -2.73 -15.05
N ILE A 107 4.40 -2.39 -13.78
CA ILE A 107 5.26 -2.77 -12.66
C ILE A 107 5.40 -4.30 -12.60
N LEU A 108 4.29 -5.03 -12.67
CA LEU A 108 4.30 -6.49 -12.59
C LEU A 108 4.93 -7.16 -13.82
N ARG A 109 4.83 -6.57 -15.00
CA ARG A 109 5.49 -7.05 -16.22
C ARG A 109 7.02 -6.85 -16.14
N ASP A 110 7.47 -5.71 -15.63
CA ASP A 110 8.87 -5.28 -15.70
C ASP A 110 9.66 -5.65 -14.44
N CYS A 111 8.98 -6.08 -13.37
CA CYS A 111 9.63 -6.50 -12.13
C CYS A 111 10.33 -7.85 -12.26
N LYS A 112 11.33 -8.07 -11.40
CA LYS A 112 12.06 -9.36 -11.30
C LYS A 112 11.44 -10.29 -10.24
N ILE A 113 10.17 -10.09 -9.94
CA ILE A 113 9.43 -10.90 -8.97
C ILE A 113 8.99 -12.19 -9.64
N GLY A 114 9.77 -13.26 -9.47
CA GLY A 114 9.38 -14.61 -9.90
C GLY A 114 8.55 -15.35 -8.85
N GLU A 115 8.10 -16.56 -9.18
CA GLU A 115 7.25 -17.38 -8.29
C GLU A 115 7.82 -17.56 -6.88
N LYS A 116 9.13 -17.77 -6.77
CA LYS A 116 9.83 -17.97 -5.49
C LYS A 116 10.33 -16.69 -4.81
N THR A 117 10.14 -15.52 -5.44
CA THR A 117 10.59 -14.24 -4.85
C THR A 117 9.56 -13.76 -3.85
N ALA A 118 9.93 -13.60 -2.59
CA ALA A 118 9.05 -12.96 -1.63
C ALA A 118 8.81 -11.49 -2.04
N ALA A 119 7.56 -11.05 -1.97
CA ALA A 119 7.21 -9.68 -2.32
C ALA A 119 6.15 -9.14 -1.37
N SER A 120 6.29 -7.87 -1.00
CA SER A 120 5.32 -7.13 -0.20
C SER A 120 4.86 -5.90 -0.96
N CYS A 121 3.56 -5.61 -0.92
CA CYS A 121 2.98 -4.42 -1.54
C CYS A 121 2.22 -3.60 -0.49
N LEU A 122 2.61 -2.34 -0.34
CA LEU A 122 1.91 -1.35 0.47
C LEU A 122 0.86 -0.64 -0.39
N LEU A 123 -0.38 -0.70 0.06
CA LEU A 123 -1.53 0.00 -0.53
C LEU A 123 -2.04 1.04 0.48
N ASP A 124 -1.21 2.08 0.69
CA ASP A 124 -1.49 3.18 1.61
C ASP A 124 -2.31 4.29 0.93
N GLN A 125 -3.44 3.91 0.38
CA GLN A 125 -4.37 4.83 -0.24
C GLN A 125 -4.92 5.84 0.78
N ARG A 126 -5.12 7.09 0.36
CA ARG A 126 -5.64 8.15 1.24
C ARG A 126 -7.10 7.95 1.60
N THR A 127 -7.90 7.54 0.59
CA THR A 127 -9.32 7.26 0.75
C THR A 127 -9.70 5.94 0.08
N PHE A 128 -10.19 5.98 -1.15
CA PHE A 128 -10.74 4.83 -1.89
C PHE A 128 -10.18 4.78 -3.32
N GLU A 129 -8.92 5.18 -3.49
CA GLU A 129 -8.28 5.29 -4.81
C GLU A 129 -7.88 3.94 -5.40
N CYS A 130 -7.54 2.96 -4.55
CA CYS A 130 -7.12 1.63 -5.00
C CYS A 130 -8.33 0.80 -5.39
N LYS A 131 -8.50 0.52 -6.68
CA LYS A 131 -9.59 -0.30 -7.20
C LYS A 131 -9.44 -1.75 -6.76
N TRP A 132 -10.56 -2.44 -6.52
CA TRP A 132 -10.54 -3.87 -6.17
C TRP A 132 -9.85 -4.73 -7.24
N GLU A 133 -10.00 -4.36 -8.51
CA GLU A 133 -9.33 -5.06 -9.61
C GLU A 133 -7.79 -4.99 -9.51
N THR A 134 -7.25 -3.86 -9.05
CA THR A 134 -5.81 -3.70 -8.77
C THR A 134 -5.36 -4.67 -7.67
N VAL A 135 -6.17 -4.80 -6.61
CA VAL A 135 -5.89 -5.76 -5.52
C VAL A 135 -5.91 -7.20 -6.03
N LYS A 136 -6.88 -7.54 -6.91
CA LYS A 136 -6.95 -8.85 -7.57
C LYS A 136 -5.73 -9.12 -8.46
N THR A 137 -5.33 -8.14 -9.26
CA THR A 137 -4.14 -8.25 -10.12
C THR A 137 -2.90 -8.60 -9.31
N LEU A 138 -2.66 -7.91 -8.19
CA LEU A 138 -1.56 -8.22 -7.28
C LEU A 138 -1.67 -9.62 -6.66
N ALA A 139 -2.86 -9.98 -6.20
CA ALA A 139 -3.11 -11.27 -5.54
C ALA A 139 -2.99 -12.47 -6.48
N GLN A 140 -3.25 -12.28 -7.77
CA GLN A 140 -3.24 -13.33 -8.81
C GLN A 140 -1.97 -13.34 -9.66
N PHE A 141 -1.02 -12.43 -9.36
CA PHE A 141 0.20 -12.33 -10.17
C PHE A 141 1.02 -13.60 -10.17
N LYS A 142 1.15 -14.25 -9.02
CA LYS A 142 1.85 -15.53 -8.91
C LYS A 142 0.88 -16.70 -8.95
N GLN A 143 1.21 -17.71 -9.72
CA GLN A 143 0.37 -18.88 -9.94
C GLN A 143 0.64 -20.00 -8.93
N GLU A 144 1.91 -20.28 -8.63
CA GLU A 144 2.35 -21.40 -7.79
C GLU A 144 3.08 -20.97 -6.52
N GLY A 145 3.69 -19.80 -6.52
CA GLY A 145 4.50 -19.28 -5.42
C GLY A 145 3.70 -18.60 -4.31
N PRO A 146 4.39 -18.17 -3.24
CA PRO A 146 3.75 -17.38 -2.20
C PRO A 146 3.23 -16.07 -2.81
N LYS A 147 1.98 -15.75 -2.58
CA LYS A 147 1.34 -14.51 -3.06
C LYS A 147 2.14 -13.28 -2.62
N ILE A 148 1.98 -12.17 -3.35
CA ILE A 148 2.46 -10.87 -2.87
C ILE A 148 1.73 -10.55 -1.57
N GLU A 149 2.45 -10.30 -0.48
CA GLU A 149 1.86 -9.92 0.80
C GLU A 149 1.33 -8.48 0.70
N LEU A 150 0.06 -8.27 1.03
CA LEU A 150 -0.57 -6.96 0.91
C LEU A 150 -0.74 -6.31 2.28
N PHE A 151 -0.17 -5.12 2.43
CA PHE A 151 -0.50 -4.21 3.51
C PHE A 151 -1.51 -3.19 2.98
N TYR A 152 -2.79 -3.41 3.30
CA TYR A 152 -3.90 -2.63 2.74
C TYR A 152 -4.48 -1.68 3.78
N PHE A 153 -4.33 -0.38 3.55
CA PHE A 153 -4.93 0.62 4.43
C PHE A 153 -6.41 0.82 4.11
N LEU A 154 -7.26 0.64 5.13
CA LEU A 154 -8.71 0.79 5.03
C LEU A 154 -9.17 2.03 5.81
N ALA A 155 -9.55 3.08 5.10
CA ALA A 155 -10.01 4.34 5.68
C ALA A 155 -11.45 4.24 6.22
N THR A 156 -11.71 3.39 7.23
CA THR A 156 -13.06 3.10 7.75
C THR A 156 -13.79 4.34 8.24
N GLY A 157 -13.09 5.29 8.87
CA GLY A 157 -13.66 6.52 9.40
C GLY A 157 -14.10 7.53 8.31
N TRP A 158 -13.60 7.40 7.08
CA TRP A 158 -13.99 8.25 5.96
C TRP A 158 -15.12 7.67 5.13
N LEU A 159 -15.43 6.38 5.27
CA LEU A 159 -16.38 5.69 4.41
C LEU A 159 -17.79 6.28 4.52
N ASP A 160 -18.28 6.58 5.73
CA ASP A 160 -19.62 7.16 5.89
C ASP A 160 -19.70 8.57 5.31
N ARG A 161 -18.63 9.36 5.39
CA ARG A 161 -18.54 10.69 4.75
C ARG A 161 -18.54 10.57 3.23
N ALA A 162 -17.80 9.61 2.68
CA ALA A 162 -17.79 9.34 1.24
C ALA A 162 -19.16 8.88 0.74
N MET A 163 -19.84 8.06 1.53
CA MET A 163 -21.21 7.61 1.22
C MET A 163 -22.25 8.72 1.35
N ALA A 164 -22.08 9.69 2.24
CA ALA A 164 -22.94 10.86 2.33
C ALA A 164 -22.87 11.72 1.05
N GLY A 165 -21.70 11.79 0.41
CA GLY A 165 -21.47 12.40 -0.90
C GLY A 165 -21.67 11.44 -2.08
N ALA A 166 -22.49 10.41 -1.94
CA ALA A 166 -22.58 9.26 -2.86
C ALA A 166 -22.84 9.61 -4.33
N THR A 167 -23.55 10.71 -4.62
CA THR A 167 -23.79 11.13 -6.01
C THR A 167 -22.48 11.41 -6.77
N LYS A 168 -21.50 12.05 -6.11
CA LYS A 168 -20.18 12.34 -6.68
C LYS A 168 -19.20 11.17 -6.58
N ASN A 169 -19.35 10.34 -5.55
CA ASN A 169 -18.39 9.29 -5.21
C ASN A 169 -18.86 7.88 -5.58
N LYS A 170 -20.01 7.74 -6.22
CA LYS A 170 -20.62 6.43 -6.52
C LYS A 170 -19.65 5.52 -7.27
N GLU A 171 -19.07 6.01 -8.35
CA GLU A 171 -18.17 5.21 -9.19
C GLU A 171 -16.86 4.88 -8.45
N LEU A 172 -16.31 5.83 -7.68
CA LEU A 172 -15.14 5.62 -6.86
C LEU A 172 -15.36 4.50 -5.83
N LEU A 173 -16.47 4.56 -5.10
CA LEU A 173 -16.84 3.55 -4.10
C LEU A 173 -17.14 2.20 -4.74
N ARG A 174 -17.81 2.19 -5.89
CA ARG A 174 -18.12 0.98 -6.65
C ARG A 174 -16.83 0.28 -7.12
N THR A 175 -15.91 1.01 -7.71
CA THR A 175 -14.66 0.44 -8.22
C THR A 175 -13.70 0.04 -7.10
N TRP A 176 -13.64 0.82 -6.02
CA TRP A 176 -12.89 0.47 -4.82
C TRP A 176 -13.43 -0.83 -4.17
N TRP A 177 -14.76 -0.92 -4.04
CA TRP A 177 -15.40 -2.12 -3.49
C TRP A 177 -15.40 -3.28 -4.48
N GLY A 178 -15.38 -3.00 -5.80
CA GLY A 178 -15.40 -3.98 -6.88
C GLY A 178 -16.75 -4.69 -7.09
N ARG A 179 -17.84 -4.17 -6.51
CA ARG A 179 -19.19 -4.70 -6.61
C ARG A 179 -20.22 -3.58 -6.48
N ASP A 180 -21.45 -3.83 -6.95
CA ASP A 180 -22.54 -2.86 -6.87
C ASP A 180 -23.17 -2.76 -5.47
N ASP A 181 -22.91 -3.73 -4.59
CA ASP A 181 -23.48 -3.81 -3.23
C ASP A 181 -22.68 -3.04 -2.16
N TRP A 182 -21.84 -2.09 -2.55
CA TRP A 182 -20.99 -1.30 -1.63
C TRP A 182 -21.82 -0.52 -0.58
N GLN A 183 -23.09 -0.19 -0.89
CA GLN A 183 -24.00 0.50 0.02
C GLN A 183 -24.25 -0.26 1.32
N LYS A 184 -24.13 -1.58 1.31
CA LYS A 184 -24.26 -2.42 2.52
C LYS A 184 -23.28 -2.09 3.63
N LEU A 185 -22.17 -1.42 3.29
CA LEU A 185 -21.16 -0.98 4.27
C LEU A 185 -21.62 0.21 5.11
N ARG A 186 -22.73 0.88 4.70
CA ARG A 186 -23.25 2.06 5.40
C ARG A 186 -23.67 1.72 6.82
N GLY A 187 -23.25 2.54 7.78
CA GLY A 187 -23.62 2.37 9.20
C GLY A 187 -22.93 1.19 9.91
N MET A 188 -22.14 0.38 9.20
CA MET A 188 -21.38 -0.68 9.85
C MET A 188 -20.26 -0.08 10.72
N LYS A 189 -19.99 -0.68 11.88
CA LYS A 189 -18.82 -0.33 12.70
C LYS A 189 -17.52 -0.62 11.97
N GLY A 190 -16.48 0.17 12.24
CA GLY A 190 -15.18 0.06 11.55
C GLY A 190 -14.57 -1.35 11.58
N HIS A 191 -14.62 -2.03 12.73
CA HIS A 191 -14.12 -3.41 12.85
C HIS A 191 -14.93 -4.43 12.03
N VAL A 192 -16.25 -4.23 11.89
CA VAL A 192 -17.10 -5.09 11.05
C VAL A 192 -16.71 -4.93 9.59
N ARG A 193 -16.50 -3.69 9.12
CA ARG A 193 -16.00 -3.41 7.77
C ARG A 193 -14.63 -4.05 7.53
N ALA A 194 -13.72 -3.91 8.49
CA ALA A 194 -12.38 -4.47 8.39
C ALA A 194 -12.41 -6.01 8.30
N ASN A 195 -13.23 -6.66 9.11
CA ASN A 195 -13.41 -8.12 9.04
C ASN A 195 -14.02 -8.55 7.70
N LEU A 196 -15.01 -7.80 7.19
CA LEU A 196 -15.62 -8.11 5.91
C LEU A 196 -14.61 -8.00 4.75
N VAL A 197 -13.75 -6.98 4.77
CA VAL A 197 -12.65 -6.85 3.79
C VAL A 197 -11.66 -8.02 3.95
N ALA A 198 -11.25 -8.35 5.17
CA ALA A 198 -10.35 -9.48 5.42
C ALA A 198 -10.93 -10.82 4.93
N ASP A 199 -12.23 -11.04 5.11
CA ASP A 199 -12.91 -12.22 4.58
C ASP A 199 -12.91 -12.26 3.05
N ARG A 200 -13.05 -11.11 2.39
CA ARG A 200 -12.94 -11.02 0.93
C ARG A 200 -11.52 -11.35 0.45
N PHE A 201 -10.48 -10.88 1.15
CA PHE A 201 -9.09 -11.25 0.84
C PHE A 201 -8.90 -12.76 0.89
N LYS A 202 -9.46 -13.45 1.88
CA LYS A 202 -9.39 -14.91 1.98
C LYS A 202 -10.21 -15.61 0.89
N ARG A 203 -11.49 -15.23 0.74
CA ARG A 203 -12.44 -15.97 -0.11
C ARG A 203 -12.31 -15.65 -1.60
N GLU A 204 -12.05 -14.38 -1.94
CA GLU A 204 -12.04 -13.93 -3.34
C GLU A 204 -10.62 -13.88 -3.93
N LEU A 205 -9.63 -13.55 -3.09
CA LEU A 205 -8.25 -13.41 -3.53
C LEU A 205 -7.36 -14.61 -3.19
N GLY A 206 -7.88 -15.55 -2.39
CA GLY A 206 -7.18 -16.79 -2.04
C GLY A 206 -6.00 -16.60 -1.09
N TYR A 207 -6.03 -15.56 -0.23
CA TYR A 207 -5.06 -15.46 0.86
C TYR A 207 -5.40 -16.45 1.98
N ALA A 208 -4.44 -17.22 2.44
CA ALA A 208 -4.62 -18.12 3.58
C ALA A 208 -4.94 -17.33 4.86
N HIS A 209 -4.35 -16.15 4.99
CA HIS A 209 -4.49 -15.30 6.17
C HIS A 209 -4.78 -13.85 5.78
N ALA A 210 -5.65 -13.19 6.53
CA ALA A 210 -5.90 -11.75 6.47
C ALA A 210 -6.32 -11.29 7.87
N TYR A 211 -5.54 -10.41 8.46
CA TYR A 211 -5.72 -9.92 9.82
C TYR A 211 -5.96 -8.41 9.83
N PRO A 212 -7.17 -7.94 10.16
CA PRO A 212 -7.40 -6.52 10.38
C PRO A 212 -6.83 -6.11 11.74
N PHE A 213 -6.21 -4.95 11.78
CA PHE A 213 -5.77 -4.31 13.02
C PHE A 213 -6.04 -2.81 12.95
N ALA A 214 -6.26 -2.18 14.09
CA ALA A 214 -6.44 -0.73 14.21
C ALA A 214 -5.09 -0.05 14.48
N ILE A 215 -4.92 1.13 13.90
CA ILE A 215 -3.75 2.00 14.11
C ILE A 215 -4.19 3.19 14.95
#